data_8e6dee560d51a8abb43a938d6d81bae1
#
_entry.id   8e6dee560d51a8abb43a938d6d81bae1
#
_cell.length_a   1.000
_cell.length_b   1.000
_cell.length_c   1.000
_cell.angle_alpha   90.00
_cell.angle_beta   90.00
_cell.angle_gamma   90.00
#
_symmetry.space_group_name_H-M   'P 1'
#
loop_
_entity.id
_entity.type
_entity.pdbx_description
1 polymer ?
#
loop_
_entity_poly.entity_id
_entity_poly.type
_entity_poly.pdbx_seq_one_letter_code
_entity_poly.pdbx_strand_id
1 'polypeptide(L)'
;MPNWCKNRVTAYARNGNEQDIKRIQEIFESKDTVFGKIIPSPDWNNTPNEDGELPVRRAHKNPKTGEVSFVTMEFPKSGKNDSRWYDWNISNWGTKWDINGSVEIDDYDSEQIEINFNTAWGPPVAVSYTHLTLPTTPYV
;
A
#
# COMPACT_ATOMS: atom_id res chain seq x y z
N MET A 1 11.67 -3.59 -13.87
CA MET A 1 11.12 -4.56 -12.92
C MET A 1 11.66 -4.31 -11.54
N PRO A 2 10.81 -4.21 -10.53
CA PRO A 2 11.32 -4.04 -9.18
C PRO A 2 11.90 -5.34 -8.65
N ASN A 3 12.83 -5.21 -7.73
CA ASN A 3 13.26 -6.35 -6.93
C ASN A 3 12.16 -6.66 -5.92
N TRP A 4 11.77 -7.92 -5.87
CA TRP A 4 10.72 -8.35 -4.96
C TRP A 4 11.30 -8.81 -3.63
N CYS A 5 10.70 -8.33 -2.56
CA CYS A 5 11.04 -8.73 -1.21
C CYS A 5 9.96 -9.68 -0.70
N LYS A 6 10.37 -10.86 -0.26
CA LYS A 6 9.44 -11.83 0.34
C LYS A 6 9.27 -11.52 1.81
N ASN A 7 8.03 -11.42 2.25
CA ASN A 7 7.70 -11.10 3.62
C ASN A 7 6.87 -12.20 4.25
N ARG A 8 7.19 -12.50 5.50
CA ARG A 8 6.39 -13.39 6.33
C ARG A 8 6.05 -12.65 7.60
N VAL A 9 4.77 -12.56 7.89
CA VAL A 9 4.28 -11.92 9.11
C VAL A 9 3.54 -12.96 9.92
N THR A 10 3.91 -13.08 11.19
CA THR A 10 3.19 -13.95 12.13
C THR A 10 2.67 -13.06 13.25
N ALA A 11 1.37 -13.10 13.44
CA ALA A 11 0.72 -12.33 14.50
C ALA A 11 0.04 -13.27 15.48
N TYR A 12 0.16 -12.94 16.76
CA TYR A 12 -0.42 -13.73 17.84
C TYR A 12 -1.42 -12.88 18.61
N ALA A 13 -2.57 -13.47 18.94
CA ALA A 13 -3.52 -12.82 19.81
C ALA A 13 -3.01 -12.89 21.25
N ARG A 14 -3.13 -11.77 21.94
CA ARG A 14 -2.76 -11.67 23.35
C ARG A 14 -4.00 -11.51 24.21
N ASN A 15 -4.01 -12.20 25.33
CA ASN A 15 -5.04 -12.03 26.35
C ASN A 15 -6.46 -12.11 25.78
N GLY A 16 -6.67 -13.04 24.84
CA GLY A 16 -8.00 -13.26 24.29
C GLY A 16 -8.42 -12.29 23.19
N ASN A 17 -7.50 -11.52 22.62
CA ASN A 17 -7.81 -10.57 21.55
C ASN A 17 -7.93 -11.25 20.19
N GLU A 18 -8.78 -12.26 20.11
CA GLU A 18 -9.00 -13.03 18.89
C GLU A 18 -9.57 -12.18 17.75
N GLN A 19 -10.28 -11.12 18.08
CA GLN A 19 -10.83 -10.21 17.10
C GLN A 19 -9.74 -9.49 16.30
N ASP A 20 -8.60 -9.24 16.91
CA ASP A 20 -7.47 -8.61 16.23
C ASP A 20 -6.91 -9.52 15.13
N ILE A 21 -6.83 -10.81 15.39
CA ILE A 21 -6.40 -11.78 14.38
C ILE A 21 -7.38 -11.80 13.21
N LYS A 22 -8.67 -11.82 13.51
CA LYS A 22 -9.70 -11.79 12.48
C LYS A 22 -9.64 -10.52 11.64
N ARG A 23 -9.39 -9.39 12.29
CA ARG A 23 -9.27 -8.10 11.63
C ARG A 23 -8.07 -8.06 10.69
N ILE A 24 -6.93 -8.59 11.13
CA ILE A 24 -5.73 -8.69 10.29
C ILE A 24 -6.03 -9.58 9.08
N GLN A 25 -6.67 -10.71 9.30
CA GLN A 25 -7.07 -11.62 8.24
C GLN A 25 -7.92 -10.91 7.19
N GLU A 26 -8.94 -10.19 7.62
CA GLU A 26 -9.85 -9.49 6.72
C GLU A 26 -9.14 -8.45 5.88
N ILE A 27 -8.21 -7.70 6.48
CA ILE A 27 -7.43 -6.70 5.78
C ILE A 27 -6.59 -7.34 4.67
N PHE A 28 -5.88 -8.42 4.99
CA PHE A 28 -5.02 -9.08 4.01
C PHE A 28 -5.80 -9.89 2.98
N GLU A 29 -6.96 -10.40 3.31
CA GLU A 29 -7.82 -11.11 2.36
C GLU A 29 -8.36 -10.21 1.26
N SER A 30 -8.39 -8.92 1.48
CA SER A 30 -8.82 -7.96 0.45
C SER A 30 -7.91 -8.02 -0.78
N LYS A 31 -6.65 -8.40 -0.62
CA LYS A 31 -5.63 -8.55 -1.66
C LYS A 31 -5.43 -7.32 -2.52
N ASP A 32 -5.96 -6.22 -2.07
CA ASP A 32 -5.92 -4.95 -2.75
C ASP A 32 -5.98 -3.85 -1.70
N THR A 33 -5.17 -2.83 -1.85
CA THR A 33 -5.10 -1.70 -0.93
C THR A 33 -4.90 -2.11 0.54
N VAL A 34 -4.12 -3.15 0.78
CA VAL A 34 -3.90 -3.67 2.14
C VAL A 34 -3.21 -2.62 3.01
N PHE A 35 -2.09 -2.06 2.54
CA PHE A 35 -1.37 -1.03 3.29
C PHE A 35 -2.18 0.26 3.37
N GLY A 36 -2.94 0.56 2.32
CA GLY A 36 -3.82 1.73 2.31
C GLY A 36 -4.94 1.67 3.34
N LYS A 37 -5.31 0.48 3.80
CA LYS A 37 -6.28 0.33 4.88
C LYS A 37 -5.67 0.54 6.25
N ILE A 38 -4.37 0.32 6.37
CA ILE A 38 -3.63 0.48 7.63
C ILE A 38 -3.12 1.91 7.76
N ILE A 39 -2.43 2.41 6.74
CA ILE A 39 -1.93 3.77 6.65
C ILE A 39 -2.46 4.36 5.35
N PRO A 40 -3.61 5.04 5.37
CA PRO A 40 -4.21 5.56 4.15
C PRO A 40 -3.33 6.61 3.47
N SER A 41 -3.21 6.48 2.14
CA SER A 41 -2.51 7.47 1.35
C SER A 41 -3.42 8.67 1.06
N PRO A 42 -2.84 9.86 0.82
CA PRO A 42 -3.63 11.00 0.40
C PRO A 42 -4.31 10.75 -0.95
N ASP A 43 -5.42 11.42 -1.17
CA ASP A 43 -6.04 11.48 -2.49
C ASP A 43 -5.27 12.52 -3.31
N TRP A 44 -4.26 12.06 -4.03
CA TRP A 44 -3.35 12.93 -4.76
C TRP A 44 -4.04 13.78 -5.81
N ASN A 45 -5.14 13.28 -6.37
CA ASN A 45 -5.87 14.02 -7.39
C ASN A 45 -6.56 15.25 -6.83
N ASN A 46 -6.82 15.27 -5.53
CA ASN A 46 -7.44 16.39 -4.83
C ASN A 46 -6.48 17.09 -3.86
N THR A 47 -5.20 16.77 -3.93
CA THR A 47 -4.17 17.36 -3.08
C THR A 47 -3.28 18.25 -3.93
N PRO A 48 -3.32 19.60 -3.73
CA PRO A 48 -2.47 20.47 -4.52
C PRO A 48 -0.99 20.29 -4.20
N ASN A 49 -0.13 20.59 -5.19
CA ASN A 49 1.30 20.58 -5.00
C ASN A 49 1.78 21.86 -4.30
N GLU A 50 3.09 22.07 -4.24
CA GLU A 50 3.69 23.24 -3.60
C GLU A 50 3.25 24.56 -4.23
N ASP A 51 2.92 24.54 -5.52
CA ASP A 51 2.45 25.70 -6.25
C ASP A 51 0.93 25.90 -6.16
N GLY A 52 0.25 25.05 -5.40
CA GLY A 52 -1.20 25.08 -5.27
C GLY A 52 -1.94 24.48 -6.45
N GLU A 53 -1.26 23.73 -7.31
CA GLU A 53 -1.82 23.18 -8.53
C GLU A 53 -2.26 21.74 -8.35
N LEU A 54 -3.45 21.41 -8.86
CA LEU A 54 -3.95 20.04 -8.85
C LEU A 54 -3.54 19.30 -10.12
N PRO A 55 -3.25 18.01 -10.04
CA PRO A 55 -2.94 17.24 -11.23
C PRO A 55 -4.17 17.06 -12.11
N VAL A 56 -3.95 16.95 -13.41
CA VAL A 56 -5.01 16.81 -14.41
C VAL A 56 -4.78 15.50 -15.16
N ARG A 57 -5.87 14.80 -15.40
CA ARG A 57 -5.83 13.55 -16.16
C ARG A 57 -5.52 13.82 -17.63
N ARG A 58 -4.52 13.16 -18.15
CA ARG A 58 -4.14 13.24 -19.55
C ARG A 58 -4.14 11.87 -20.19
N ALA A 59 -4.96 11.70 -21.21
CA ALA A 59 -5.02 10.47 -21.96
C ALA A 59 -4.05 10.52 -23.15
N HIS A 60 -3.24 9.49 -23.30
CA HIS A 60 -2.29 9.36 -24.42
C HIS A 60 -2.89 8.38 -25.42
N LYS A 61 -3.22 8.89 -26.59
CA LYS A 61 -3.90 8.11 -27.62
C LYS A 61 -2.93 7.67 -28.72
N ASN A 62 -3.20 6.49 -29.27
CA ASN A 62 -2.51 6.03 -30.45
C ASN A 62 -2.97 6.89 -31.64
N PRO A 63 -2.05 7.60 -32.33
CA PRO A 63 -2.44 8.48 -33.44
C PRO A 63 -3.06 7.74 -34.63
N LYS A 64 -2.83 6.44 -34.75
CA LYS A 64 -3.38 5.65 -35.85
C LYS A 64 -4.77 5.09 -35.57
N THR A 65 -5.02 4.67 -34.36
CA THR A 65 -6.29 4.00 -34.00
C THR A 65 -7.22 4.87 -33.17
N GLY A 66 -6.69 5.92 -32.51
CA GLY A 66 -7.46 6.76 -31.61
C GLY A 66 -7.72 6.11 -30.26
N GLU A 67 -7.23 4.90 -30.03
CA GLU A 67 -7.38 4.23 -28.75
C GLU A 67 -6.45 4.81 -27.70
N VAL A 68 -6.95 4.85 -26.45
CA VAL A 68 -6.15 5.31 -25.33
C VAL A 68 -5.14 4.24 -24.95
N SER A 69 -3.85 4.55 -25.08
CA SER A 69 -2.76 3.63 -24.71
C SER A 69 -2.51 3.64 -23.23
N PHE A 70 -2.50 4.81 -22.61
CA PHE A 70 -2.29 4.96 -21.17
C PHE A 70 -2.76 6.34 -20.73
N VAL A 71 -2.91 6.50 -19.41
CA VAL A 71 -3.35 7.75 -18.79
C VAL A 71 -2.32 8.16 -17.75
N THR A 72 -1.99 9.45 -17.74
CA THR A 72 -1.11 10.03 -16.72
C THR A 72 -1.82 11.15 -15.99
N MET A 73 -1.38 11.41 -14.77
CA MET A 73 -1.77 12.59 -14.01
C MET A 73 -0.61 13.58 -14.06
N GLU A 74 -0.85 14.72 -14.62
CA GLU A 74 0.19 15.72 -14.87
C GLU A 74 -0.18 17.07 -14.28
N PHE A 75 0.84 17.83 -13.88
CA PHE A 75 0.66 19.21 -13.48
C PHE A 75 0.76 20.10 -14.71
N PRO A 76 -0.31 20.86 -15.08
CA PRO A 76 -0.33 21.59 -16.34
C PRO A 76 0.81 22.60 -16.52
N LYS A 77 1.22 23.29 -15.45
CA LYS A 77 2.28 24.31 -15.55
C LYS A 77 3.63 23.72 -15.90
N SER A 78 4.00 22.62 -15.27
CA SER A 78 5.32 22.01 -15.49
C SER A 78 5.29 20.95 -16.58
N GLY A 79 4.13 20.38 -16.87
CA GLY A 79 3.99 19.24 -17.75
C GLY A 79 4.53 17.94 -17.18
N LYS A 80 4.91 17.94 -15.90
CA LYS A 80 5.48 16.76 -15.24
C LYS A 80 4.39 15.88 -14.65
N ASN A 81 4.65 14.57 -14.68
CA ASN A 81 3.77 13.61 -14.05
C ASN A 81 3.75 13.80 -12.54
N ASP A 82 2.59 13.55 -11.94
CA ASP A 82 2.48 13.54 -10.47
C ASP A 82 3.09 12.26 -9.94
N SER A 83 4.26 12.36 -9.37
CA SER A 83 5.00 11.23 -8.79
C SER A 83 5.09 11.29 -7.26
N ARG A 84 4.30 12.15 -6.62
CA ARG A 84 4.33 12.32 -5.15
C ARG A 84 4.03 11.02 -4.42
N TRP A 85 3.19 10.15 -5.00
CA TRP A 85 2.85 8.86 -4.43
C TRP A 85 4.07 7.99 -4.14
N TYR A 86 5.08 8.09 -4.98
CA TYR A 86 6.29 7.27 -4.87
C TYR A 86 7.05 7.54 -3.58
N ASP A 87 7.41 8.80 -3.34
CA ASP A 87 8.12 9.16 -2.12
C ASP A 87 7.26 8.93 -0.88
N TRP A 88 5.97 9.19 -0.99
CA TRP A 88 5.05 8.97 0.11
C TRP A 88 4.99 7.48 0.49
N ASN A 89 4.86 6.60 -0.49
CA ASN A 89 4.79 5.16 -0.25
C ASN A 89 6.06 4.65 0.39
N ILE A 90 7.22 5.05 -0.11
CA ILE A 90 8.51 4.64 0.45
C ILE A 90 8.64 5.13 1.90
N SER A 91 8.26 6.37 2.16
CA SER A 91 8.39 6.96 3.50
C SER A 91 7.39 6.39 4.50
N ASN A 92 6.18 6.11 4.07
CA ASN A 92 5.09 5.72 4.98
C ASN A 92 4.82 4.23 5.01
N TRP A 93 5.05 3.51 3.93
CA TRP A 93 4.89 2.05 3.89
C TRP A 93 6.20 1.30 3.90
N GLY A 94 7.27 1.90 3.39
CA GLY A 94 8.56 1.24 3.22
C GLY A 94 8.67 0.46 1.92
N THR A 95 7.65 0.48 1.08
CA THR A 95 7.61 -0.21 -0.20
C THR A 95 7.11 0.72 -1.30
N LYS A 96 7.44 0.38 -2.54
CA LYS A 96 7.00 1.19 -3.68
C LYS A 96 5.49 1.13 -3.89
N TRP A 97 4.91 -0.06 -3.78
CA TRP A 97 3.49 -0.28 -4.04
C TRP A 97 2.80 -0.98 -2.86
N ASP A 98 1.47 -0.80 -2.80
CA ASP A 98 0.65 -1.61 -1.94
C ASP A 98 0.60 -3.05 -2.47
N ILE A 99 0.14 -3.97 -1.64
CA ILE A 99 -0.06 -5.36 -2.05
C ILE A 99 -1.20 -5.40 -3.08
N ASN A 100 -0.97 -6.13 -4.15
CA ASN A 100 -1.97 -6.37 -5.18
C ASN A 100 -1.90 -7.84 -5.60
N GLY A 101 -2.78 -8.63 -5.05
CA GLY A 101 -3.05 -10.00 -5.48
C GLY A 101 -2.36 -11.11 -4.69
N SER A 102 -1.06 -11.09 -4.58
CA SER A 102 -0.29 -12.26 -4.10
C SER A 102 -0.12 -12.30 -2.59
N VAL A 103 -1.18 -12.65 -1.89
CA VAL A 103 -1.16 -12.86 -0.44
C VAL A 103 -1.56 -14.29 -0.14
N GLU A 104 -0.76 -14.98 0.68
CA GLU A 104 -1.07 -16.30 1.17
C GLU A 104 -1.23 -16.25 2.68
N ILE A 105 -2.40 -16.68 3.15
CA ILE A 105 -2.66 -16.81 4.58
C ILE A 105 -2.56 -18.29 4.89
N ASP A 106 -1.47 -18.66 5.54
CA ASP A 106 -1.20 -20.05 5.83
C ASP A 106 -1.71 -20.37 7.22
N ASP A 107 -1.04 -20.51 8.18
CA ASP A 107 -1.40 -20.96 9.51
C ASP A 107 -2.35 -19.99 10.21
N TYR A 108 -3.66 -20.23 10.10
CA TYR A 108 -4.68 -19.37 10.71
C TYR A 108 -5.54 -20.16 11.71
N ASP A 109 -5.63 -19.60 12.90
CA ASP A 109 -6.61 -20.03 13.90
C ASP A 109 -7.02 -18.80 14.72
N SER A 110 -7.74 -19.00 15.84
CA SER A 110 -8.21 -17.87 16.64
C SER A 110 -7.10 -17.14 17.40
N GLU A 111 -5.94 -17.74 17.54
CA GLU A 111 -4.85 -17.18 18.32
C GLU A 111 -3.67 -16.69 17.51
N GLN A 112 -3.52 -17.16 16.28
CA GLN A 112 -2.40 -16.74 15.44
C GLN A 112 -2.74 -16.76 13.97
N ILE A 113 -1.96 -16.02 13.21
CA ILE A 113 -2.07 -15.98 11.76
C ILE A 113 -0.68 -15.80 11.16
N GLU A 114 -0.41 -16.54 10.10
CA GLU A 114 0.82 -16.39 9.32
C GLU A 114 0.46 -15.94 7.91
N ILE A 115 1.05 -14.85 7.49
CA ILE A 115 0.77 -14.21 6.20
C ILE A 115 2.07 -14.09 5.42
N ASN A 116 2.04 -14.56 4.17
CA ASN A 116 3.18 -14.46 3.25
C ASN A 116 2.78 -13.59 2.06
N PHE A 117 3.61 -12.63 1.72
CA PHE A 117 3.37 -11.73 0.60
C PHE A 117 4.68 -11.12 0.11
N ASN A 118 4.64 -10.56 -1.09
CA ASN A 118 5.79 -9.90 -1.67
C ASN A 118 5.56 -8.39 -1.71
N THR A 119 6.63 -7.63 -1.51
CA THR A 119 6.61 -6.19 -1.64
C THR A 119 7.71 -5.74 -2.59
N ALA A 120 7.46 -4.58 -3.22
CA ALA A 120 8.42 -4.02 -4.16
C ALA A 120 9.53 -3.27 -3.41
N TRP A 121 10.76 -3.72 -3.61
CA TRP A 121 12.04 -3.14 -3.16
C TRP A 121 12.40 -3.36 -1.70
N GLY A 122 11.46 -3.42 -0.80
CA GLY A 122 11.80 -3.60 0.61
C GLY A 122 10.60 -4.03 1.45
N PRO A 123 10.83 -4.37 2.71
CA PRO A 123 9.73 -4.79 3.60
C PRO A 123 8.90 -3.59 4.06
N PRO A 124 7.62 -3.80 4.35
CA PRO A 124 6.72 -2.73 4.79
C PRO A 124 6.89 -2.47 6.30
N VAL A 125 8.05 -1.99 6.68
CA VAL A 125 8.43 -1.85 8.10
C VAL A 125 7.49 -0.92 8.84
N ALA A 126 7.18 0.24 8.27
CA ALA A 126 6.32 1.21 8.92
C ALA A 126 4.89 0.69 9.11
N VAL A 127 4.37 -0.03 8.12
CA VAL A 127 3.04 -0.64 8.21
C VAL A 127 3.02 -1.69 9.30
N SER A 128 3.98 -2.59 9.31
CA SER A 128 4.08 -3.65 10.31
C SER A 128 4.18 -3.07 11.73
N TYR A 129 5.01 -2.05 11.89
CA TYR A 129 5.20 -1.42 13.17
C TYR A 129 3.92 -0.73 13.67
N THR A 130 3.27 0.02 12.79
CA THR A 130 2.07 0.77 13.16
C THR A 130 0.89 -0.12 13.48
N HIS A 131 0.65 -1.16 12.66
CA HIS A 131 -0.54 -1.98 12.79
C HIS A 131 -0.38 -3.15 13.76
N LEU A 132 0.72 -3.88 13.66
CA LEU A 132 0.89 -5.13 14.39
C LEU A 132 1.34 -4.95 15.83
N THR A 133 1.92 -3.81 16.17
CA THR A 133 2.36 -3.52 17.54
C THR A 133 1.40 -2.64 18.30
N LEU A 134 0.54 -1.89 17.63
CA LEU A 134 -0.47 -1.05 18.25
C LEU A 134 -1.77 -1.82 18.42
N PRO A 135 -2.67 -1.39 19.29
CA PRO A 135 -2.50 -0.34 20.32
C PRO A 135 -1.93 -0.88 21.58
N THR A 136 -1.50 -2.07 21.57
CA THR A 136 -1.08 -2.73 22.78
C THR A 136 0.16 -2.09 23.34
N THR A 137 1.06 -2.77 23.81
CA THR A 137 2.22 -2.20 24.41
C THR A 137 3.29 -2.03 23.37
N PRO A 138 3.99 -0.93 23.40
CA PRO A 138 5.15 -0.84 22.53
C PRO A 138 6.17 -1.86 23.00
N TYR A 139 6.45 -2.78 22.16
CA TYR A 139 7.56 -3.65 22.37
C TYR A 139 8.69 -3.14 21.62
N VAL A 140 9.64 -3.02 22.32
CA VAL A 140 10.87 -2.66 21.70
C VAL A 140 11.69 -3.91 21.50
#